data_773fb1479a571903c27bc17fa2ccf82d
#
_entry.id   773fb1479a571903c27bc17fa2ccf82d
#
_cell.length_a   1.000
_cell.length_b   1.000
_cell.length_c   1.000
_cell.angle_alpha   90.00
_cell.angle_beta   90.00
_cell.angle_gamma   90.00
#
_symmetry.space_group_name_H-M   'P 1'
#
loop_
_entity.id
_entity.type
_entity.pdbx_description
1 polymer ?
#
loop_
_entity_poly.entity_id
_entity_poly.type
_entity_poly.pdbx_seq_one_letter_code
_entity_poly.pdbx_strand_id
1 'polypeptide(L)'
;MKKYILALLILSNFVSNAQIDRVEPPFWWSDMNLSEVQIMFYGKNIAQNEVAVSSGLVIKTIQKTENPNYLFVTVDTKNGAAQDFVFTFKNGKKSFTQNYTLKSRRENSKYRKSYDSSDVIYLIMPDRFANGNPDNDSSKSTSEKSNRANPGGRHGGDIEGIINNLDYIKELGATALWPTPLCEDNDENYSYHGYGQSDVYKMDPRYGTNEDYLRLSTELHKRGMKNIMDYVTNHWGWKHWMYNDLPTYNWIHQFPGYSQSNYRMTTQFDKNASKIDTKNCMDGWFVPSMPDLNQSNPLVLNYLTQNAIWWIEYADLDGFRVDTYSYNDKEGISKWTKAITDEYPHFNIVGEVWMHNQAQMAYWQKDSKIGAIESYNSNLPSVMDFTLHDAIGNVFNQDNASWDRGMIQVYDNFTNDFLYPNPDNLLVFVENHDTGRFNEIYKNDFKKYQMAMTLIATIRGIPQLYYGSEIGMNGDKGKGDADIRKDFPGGWKGDSNNAFTKQGRTAEQQKFFDFSSKLFTWRKSKDVIHSGKTTHYIPENNVYVYFRYNEKETVMVVINNNSEKQILKTNRFKENIQNFKSGKEVLSGKIVDLNNEIEIEGKSALILELK
;
A
#
# COMPACT_ATOMS: atom_id res chain seq x y z
N MET A 1 6.78 25.18 -82.09
CA MET A 1 5.78 24.45 -81.30
C MET A 1 6.24 24.40 -79.86
N LYS A 2 5.74 25.28 -79.00
CA LYS A 2 6.03 25.30 -77.58
C LYS A 2 4.91 24.61 -76.85
N LYS A 3 5.24 23.49 -76.16
CA LYS A 3 4.30 22.76 -75.29
C LYS A 3 4.33 23.42 -73.91
N TYR A 4 3.23 23.99 -73.47
CA TYR A 4 3.03 24.42 -72.08
C TYR A 4 2.57 23.25 -71.25
N ILE A 5 3.35 22.83 -70.26
CA ILE A 5 2.92 21.84 -69.25
C ILE A 5 2.31 22.66 -68.10
N LEU A 6 1.01 22.52 -67.93
CA LEU A 6 0.24 23.09 -66.82
C LEU A 6 0.41 22.14 -65.61
N ALA A 7 1.24 22.53 -64.64
CA ALA A 7 1.36 21.79 -63.39
C ALA A 7 0.15 22.13 -62.49
N LEU A 8 -0.77 21.21 -62.33
CA LEU A 8 -1.88 21.29 -61.38
C LEU A 8 -1.30 21.01 -59.98
N LEU A 9 -1.08 22.05 -59.16
CA LEU A 9 -0.82 21.92 -57.74
C LEU A 9 -2.11 21.52 -57.02
N ILE A 10 -2.26 20.22 -56.75
CA ILE A 10 -3.29 19.71 -55.82
C ILE A 10 -2.82 20.11 -54.40
N LEU A 11 -3.35 21.21 -53.89
CA LEU A 11 -3.31 21.50 -52.46
C LEU A 11 -4.18 20.48 -51.75
N SER A 12 -3.60 19.38 -51.30
CA SER A 12 -4.20 18.53 -50.31
C SER A 12 -4.27 19.29 -49.01
N ASN A 13 -5.43 19.87 -48.70
CA ASN A 13 -5.74 20.33 -47.37
C ASN A 13 -5.72 19.11 -46.44
N PHE A 14 -4.61 18.87 -45.76
CA PHE A 14 -4.61 18.00 -44.59
C PHE A 14 -5.51 18.66 -43.55
N VAL A 15 -6.77 18.29 -43.57
CA VAL A 15 -7.72 18.60 -42.50
C VAL A 15 -7.25 17.77 -41.31
N SER A 16 -6.42 18.35 -40.46
CA SER A 16 -6.19 17.80 -39.13
C SER A 16 -7.56 17.82 -38.42
N ASN A 17 -8.24 16.71 -38.41
CA ASN A 17 -9.36 16.53 -37.51
C ASN A 17 -8.79 16.63 -36.09
N ALA A 18 -9.42 17.38 -35.22
CA ALA A 18 -9.13 17.31 -33.80
C ALA A 18 -9.34 15.86 -33.40
N GLN A 19 -8.26 15.18 -33.09
CA GLN A 19 -8.29 13.79 -32.64
C GLN A 19 -8.24 13.82 -31.13
N ILE A 20 -9.01 12.97 -30.47
CA ILE A 20 -8.88 12.74 -29.04
C ILE A 20 -7.75 11.73 -28.86
N ASP A 21 -6.74 12.12 -28.15
CA ASP A 21 -5.55 11.32 -27.87
C ASP A 21 -5.74 10.49 -26.60
N ARG A 22 -6.52 11.04 -25.60
CA ARG A 22 -6.85 10.36 -24.35
C ARG A 22 -8.23 10.71 -23.85
N VAL A 23 -8.85 9.74 -23.16
CA VAL A 23 -10.10 9.90 -22.39
C VAL A 23 -9.88 9.27 -21.02
N GLU A 24 -10.07 10.04 -19.96
CA GLU A 24 -9.85 9.56 -18.59
C GLU A 24 -10.96 10.04 -17.64
N PRO A 25 -11.59 9.12 -16.86
CA PRO A 25 -11.38 7.67 -16.89
C PRO A 25 -11.76 7.09 -18.27
N PRO A 26 -11.11 5.99 -18.73
CA PRO A 26 -11.34 5.47 -20.08
C PRO A 26 -12.74 4.88 -20.30
N PHE A 27 -13.41 4.51 -19.21
CA PHE A 27 -14.82 4.09 -19.13
C PHE A 27 -15.25 4.15 -17.66
N TRP A 28 -16.56 3.98 -17.39
CA TRP A 28 -17.09 3.97 -16.04
C TRP A 28 -18.10 2.84 -15.85
N TRP A 29 -18.76 2.79 -14.71
CA TRP A 29 -19.79 1.80 -14.39
C TRP A 29 -21.13 2.45 -14.11
N SER A 30 -22.23 1.75 -14.46
CA SER A 30 -23.57 2.06 -13.96
C SER A 30 -23.69 1.71 -12.47
N ASP A 31 -24.71 2.22 -11.81
CA ASP A 31 -25.06 1.89 -10.43
C ASP A 31 -23.99 2.23 -9.36
N MET A 32 -23.13 3.21 -9.67
CA MET A 32 -22.21 3.77 -8.70
C MET A 32 -22.94 4.80 -7.81
N ASN A 33 -22.55 4.88 -6.51
CA ASN A 33 -23.02 5.98 -5.65
C ASN A 33 -22.48 7.32 -6.16
N LEU A 34 -21.23 7.35 -6.61
CA LEU A 34 -20.65 8.47 -7.33
C LEU A 34 -21.24 8.53 -8.73
N SER A 35 -22.42 9.16 -8.83
CA SER A 35 -23.19 9.24 -10.10
C SER A 35 -22.75 10.37 -11.02
N GLU A 36 -21.96 11.33 -10.54
CA GLU A 36 -21.40 12.39 -11.38
C GLU A 36 -19.96 12.03 -11.75
N VAL A 37 -19.72 11.79 -13.03
CA VAL A 37 -18.40 11.42 -13.55
C VAL A 37 -17.87 12.55 -14.42
N GLN A 38 -16.69 13.05 -14.08
CA GLN A 38 -15.98 14.05 -14.85
C GLN A 38 -15.02 13.35 -15.82
N ILE A 39 -15.39 13.36 -17.09
CA ILE A 39 -14.59 12.77 -18.15
C ILE A 39 -13.66 13.83 -18.70
N MET A 40 -12.37 13.58 -18.62
CA MET A 40 -11.34 14.41 -19.25
C MET A 40 -11.11 13.93 -20.68
N PHE A 41 -11.31 14.81 -21.65
CA PHE A 41 -10.92 14.61 -23.04
C PHE A 41 -9.64 15.43 -23.30
N TYR A 42 -8.61 14.76 -23.78
CA TYR A 42 -7.34 15.38 -24.15
C TYR A 42 -7.09 15.20 -25.65
N GLY A 43 -6.68 16.27 -26.30
CA GLY A 43 -6.33 16.32 -27.71
C GLY A 43 -6.13 17.75 -28.17
N LYS A 44 -5.41 17.95 -29.25
CA LYS A 44 -5.04 19.29 -29.74
C LYS A 44 -6.26 20.21 -29.91
N ASN A 45 -6.33 21.28 -29.12
CA ASN A 45 -7.39 22.30 -29.16
C ASN A 45 -8.82 21.72 -28.95
N ILE A 46 -8.97 20.64 -28.20
CA ILE A 46 -10.25 19.98 -27.97
C ILE A 46 -11.27 20.91 -27.31
N ALA A 47 -10.85 21.86 -26.50
CA ALA A 47 -11.69 22.84 -25.81
C ALA A 47 -12.40 23.83 -26.75
N GLN A 48 -12.03 23.88 -28.04
CA GLN A 48 -12.71 24.72 -29.02
C GLN A 48 -14.05 24.11 -29.52
N ASN A 49 -14.32 22.85 -29.18
CA ASN A 49 -15.52 22.17 -29.60
C ASN A 49 -16.69 22.40 -28.65
N GLU A 50 -17.89 22.43 -29.19
CA GLU A 50 -19.16 22.19 -28.50
C GLU A 50 -19.29 20.67 -28.32
N VAL A 51 -19.86 20.22 -27.19
CA VAL A 51 -20.01 18.81 -26.88
C VAL A 51 -21.45 18.48 -26.58
N ALA A 52 -21.93 17.41 -27.18
CA ALA A 52 -23.21 16.79 -26.87
C ALA A 52 -23.00 15.28 -26.64
N VAL A 53 -23.89 14.65 -25.91
CA VAL A 53 -23.89 13.20 -25.67
C VAL A 53 -25.21 12.59 -26.15
N SER A 54 -25.17 11.35 -26.59
CA SER A 54 -26.36 10.58 -26.97
C SER A 54 -27.34 10.44 -25.81
N SER A 55 -28.61 10.13 -26.11
CA SER A 55 -29.66 9.94 -25.08
C SER A 55 -29.27 8.90 -24.03
N GLY A 56 -29.67 9.14 -22.77
CA GLY A 56 -29.41 8.25 -21.64
C GLY A 56 -28.31 8.75 -20.68
N LEU A 57 -27.49 9.73 -21.08
CA LEU A 57 -26.64 10.51 -20.18
C LEU A 57 -27.00 12.00 -20.25
N VAL A 58 -26.78 12.70 -19.16
CA VAL A 58 -26.99 14.16 -19.06
C VAL A 58 -25.67 14.84 -18.76
N ILE A 59 -25.26 15.76 -19.63
CA ILE A 59 -24.12 16.65 -19.34
C ILE A 59 -24.55 17.66 -18.28
N LYS A 60 -23.86 17.67 -17.14
CA LYS A 60 -24.06 18.63 -16.05
C LYS A 60 -23.23 19.90 -16.25
N THR A 61 -21.95 19.71 -16.55
CA THR A 61 -21.01 20.81 -16.77
C THR A 61 -20.03 20.50 -17.88
N ILE A 62 -19.60 21.53 -18.57
CA ILE A 62 -18.46 21.49 -19.49
C ILE A 62 -17.48 22.53 -18.98
N GLN A 63 -16.31 22.09 -18.54
CA GLN A 63 -15.27 22.96 -18.01
C GLN A 63 -14.08 22.99 -18.95
N LYS A 64 -13.75 24.18 -19.42
CA LYS A 64 -12.54 24.49 -20.17
C LYS A 64 -11.48 24.99 -19.19
N THR A 65 -10.24 24.69 -19.49
CA THR A 65 -9.07 25.11 -18.70
C THR A 65 -8.25 26.15 -19.47
N GLU A 66 -7.20 26.65 -18.84
CA GLU A 66 -6.23 27.56 -19.47
C GLU A 66 -5.56 26.91 -20.69
N ASN A 67 -5.37 25.60 -20.62
CA ASN A 67 -4.83 24.82 -21.72
C ASN A 67 -5.96 24.35 -22.65
N PRO A 68 -6.00 24.80 -23.91
CA PRO A 68 -7.05 24.43 -24.84
C PRO A 68 -7.04 22.96 -25.27
N ASN A 69 -6.01 22.19 -24.90
CA ASN A 69 -5.89 20.78 -25.19
C ASN A 69 -6.73 19.90 -24.25
N TYR A 70 -7.40 20.48 -23.24
CA TYR A 70 -8.22 19.76 -22.27
C TYR A 70 -9.65 20.22 -22.26
N LEU A 71 -10.56 19.28 -22.12
CA LEU A 71 -11.97 19.53 -21.91
C LEU A 71 -12.52 18.55 -20.88
N PHE A 72 -13.04 19.08 -19.77
CA PHE A 72 -13.66 18.28 -18.72
C PHE A 72 -15.16 18.32 -18.86
N VAL A 73 -15.79 17.16 -19.05
CA VAL A 73 -17.23 17.02 -19.22
C VAL A 73 -17.77 16.18 -18.07
N THR A 74 -18.53 16.79 -17.18
CA THR A 74 -19.20 16.07 -16.10
C THR A 74 -20.56 15.58 -16.57
N VAL A 75 -20.78 14.27 -16.48
CA VAL A 75 -22.04 13.61 -16.84
C VAL A 75 -22.69 12.99 -15.60
N ASP A 76 -24.03 13.02 -15.58
CA ASP A 76 -24.83 12.30 -14.61
C ASP A 76 -25.12 10.89 -15.14
N THR A 77 -24.63 9.88 -14.42
CA THR A 77 -24.78 8.46 -14.75
C THR A 77 -25.89 7.77 -13.95
N LYS A 78 -26.59 8.50 -13.07
CA LYS A 78 -27.58 7.93 -12.12
C LYS A 78 -28.64 7.06 -12.80
N ASN A 79 -29.07 7.45 -13.99
CA ASN A 79 -30.07 6.72 -14.78
C ASN A 79 -29.45 6.09 -16.04
N GLY A 80 -28.12 6.09 -16.15
CA GLY A 80 -27.40 5.53 -17.28
C GLY A 80 -27.36 4.00 -17.18
N ALA A 81 -27.98 3.32 -18.14
CA ALA A 81 -27.81 1.87 -18.27
C ALA A 81 -26.40 1.53 -18.75
N ALA A 82 -25.95 0.31 -18.47
CA ALA A 82 -24.67 -0.20 -18.99
C ALA A 82 -24.76 -0.35 -20.52
N GLN A 83 -24.14 0.56 -21.25
CA GLN A 83 -24.11 0.61 -22.73
C GLN A 83 -23.04 1.57 -23.22
N ASP A 84 -22.85 1.61 -24.51
CA ASP A 84 -22.01 2.63 -25.17
C ASP A 84 -22.82 3.92 -25.42
N PHE A 85 -22.18 5.04 -25.12
CA PHE A 85 -22.65 6.38 -25.40
C PHE A 85 -21.73 7.07 -26.39
N VAL A 86 -22.30 7.97 -27.19
CA VAL A 86 -21.55 8.70 -28.20
C VAL A 86 -21.48 10.17 -27.83
N PHE A 87 -20.29 10.66 -27.56
CA PHE A 87 -20.02 12.08 -27.48
C PHE A 87 -19.78 12.65 -28.87
N THR A 88 -20.46 13.73 -29.20
CA THR A 88 -20.30 14.44 -30.47
C THR A 88 -19.61 15.78 -30.19
N PHE A 89 -18.50 16.01 -30.84
CA PHE A 89 -17.70 17.22 -30.77
C PHE A 89 -17.90 18.02 -32.06
N LYS A 90 -18.20 19.32 -31.92
CA LYS A 90 -18.49 20.18 -33.08
C LYS A 90 -17.76 21.51 -32.96
N ASN A 91 -17.07 21.89 -34.03
CA ASN A 91 -16.44 23.21 -34.20
C ASN A 91 -16.75 23.75 -35.58
N GLY A 92 -17.71 24.71 -35.66
CA GLY A 92 -18.24 25.22 -36.91
C GLY A 92 -18.90 24.15 -37.77
N LYS A 93 -18.34 23.88 -38.96
CA LYS A 93 -18.86 22.85 -39.88
C LYS A 93 -18.23 21.47 -39.68
N LYS A 94 -17.20 21.36 -38.82
CA LYS A 94 -16.51 20.08 -38.53
C LYS A 94 -17.15 19.42 -37.34
N SER A 95 -17.30 18.11 -37.43
CA SER A 95 -17.81 17.28 -36.32
C SER A 95 -17.13 15.93 -36.34
N PHE A 96 -16.90 15.38 -35.16
CA PHE A 96 -16.44 14.00 -34.97
C PHE A 96 -17.05 13.41 -33.70
N THR A 97 -16.91 12.13 -33.48
CA THR A 97 -17.51 11.41 -32.35
C THR A 97 -16.47 10.62 -31.58
N GLN A 98 -16.75 10.42 -30.28
CA GLN A 98 -16.00 9.60 -29.37
C GLN A 98 -16.98 8.68 -28.62
N ASN A 99 -16.74 7.40 -28.66
CA ASN A 99 -17.50 6.43 -27.86
C ASN A 99 -17.00 6.46 -26.41
N TYR A 100 -17.94 6.29 -25.49
CA TYR A 100 -17.68 6.15 -24.07
C TYR A 100 -18.59 5.08 -23.47
N THR A 101 -18.04 4.13 -22.73
CA THR A 101 -18.77 2.96 -22.23
C THR A 101 -19.11 3.11 -20.76
N LEU A 102 -20.36 2.88 -20.38
CA LEU A 102 -20.73 2.48 -19.03
C LEU A 102 -20.83 0.96 -18.96
N LYS A 103 -20.02 0.33 -18.13
CA LYS A 103 -20.04 -1.12 -17.88
C LYS A 103 -21.04 -1.45 -16.77
N SER A 104 -21.54 -2.68 -16.76
CA SER A 104 -22.26 -3.19 -15.59
C SER A 104 -21.29 -3.30 -14.41
N ARG A 105 -21.71 -2.77 -13.26
CA ARG A 105 -20.98 -2.94 -12.02
C ARG A 105 -21.04 -4.40 -11.56
N ARG A 106 -19.96 -4.93 -10.97
CA ARG A 106 -19.99 -6.26 -10.35
C ARG A 106 -21.04 -6.32 -9.25
N GLU A 107 -21.73 -7.43 -9.16
CA GLU A 107 -22.69 -7.69 -8.09
C GLU A 107 -21.99 -7.58 -6.72
N ASN A 108 -22.63 -6.88 -5.78
CA ASN A 108 -22.12 -6.66 -4.42
C ASN A 108 -20.77 -5.92 -4.32
N SER A 109 -20.25 -5.35 -5.40
CA SER A 109 -18.98 -4.61 -5.41
C SER A 109 -18.92 -3.51 -4.34
N LYS A 110 -20.03 -2.81 -4.10
CA LYS A 110 -20.15 -1.80 -3.03
C LYS A 110 -19.84 -2.36 -1.63
N TYR A 111 -20.19 -3.61 -1.38
CA TYR A 111 -20.08 -4.26 -0.06
C TYR A 111 -18.90 -5.23 0.02
N ARG A 112 -17.91 -5.06 -0.86
CA ARG A 112 -16.69 -5.89 -0.86
C ARG A 112 -16.04 -5.91 0.52
N LYS A 113 -15.60 -7.09 0.94
CA LYS A 113 -14.82 -7.25 2.16
C LYS A 113 -13.38 -6.85 1.87
N SER A 114 -12.86 -5.94 2.66
CA SER A 114 -11.46 -5.56 2.62
C SER A 114 -10.61 -6.40 3.57
N TYR A 115 -9.32 -6.08 3.65
CA TYR A 115 -8.43 -6.66 4.64
C TYR A 115 -8.69 -6.06 6.03
N ASP A 116 -8.45 -6.86 7.07
CA ASP A 116 -8.65 -6.48 8.47
C ASP A 116 -7.67 -7.23 9.39
N SER A 117 -7.88 -7.16 10.71
CA SER A 117 -7.03 -7.82 11.71
C SER A 117 -6.95 -9.35 11.58
N SER A 118 -7.81 -9.99 10.80
CA SER A 118 -7.72 -11.43 10.51
C SER A 118 -6.67 -11.75 9.45
N ASP A 119 -6.23 -10.75 8.71
CA ASP A 119 -5.28 -10.93 7.62
C ASP A 119 -3.81 -10.89 8.07
N VAL A 120 -2.97 -11.40 7.19
CA VAL A 120 -1.52 -11.29 7.20
C VAL A 120 -1.11 -10.76 5.83
N ILE A 121 -0.54 -9.56 5.79
CA ILE A 121 -0.15 -8.90 4.55
C ILE A 121 1.29 -9.31 4.18
N TYR A 122 1.49 -9.71 2.94
CA TYR A 122 2.82 -9.95 2.38
C TYR A 122 3.18 -8.83 1.41
N LEU A 123 4.14 -7.99 1.80
CA LEU A 123 4.69 -6.88 1.01
C LEU A 123 5.79 -7.38 0.10
N ILE A 124 5.68 -7.11 -1.19
CA ILE A 124 6.70 -7.45 -2.18
C ILE A 124 7.14 -6.23 -3.00
N MET A 125 8.38 -6.29 -3.46
CA MET A 125 8.89 -5.45 -4.56
C MET A 125 8.78 -6.28 -5.85
N PRO A 126 7.83 -5.99 -6.76
CA PRO A 126 7.57 -6.81 -7.95
C PRO A 126 8.82 -7.05 -8.79
N ASP A 127 9.58 -6.00 -9.07
CA ASP A 127 10.83 -6.05 -9.83
C ASP A 127 11.89 -6.97 -9.22
N ARG A 128 11.81 -7.26 -7.91
CA ARG A 128 12.80 -8.03 -7.13
C ARG A 128 12.29 -9.38 -6.65
N PHE A 129 11.04 -9.71 -6.96
CA PHE A 129 10.42 -10.92 -6.44
C PHE A 129 10.64 -12.13 -7.36
N ALA A 130 10.13 -12.07 -8.58
CA ALA A 130 10.31 -13.14 -9.56
C ALA A 130 10.04 -12.67 -10.98
N ASN A 131 10.84 -13.13 -11.93
CA ASN A 131 10.68 -12.92 -13.37
C ASN A 131 9.93 -14.12 -13.98
N GLY A 132 8.68 -13.91 -14.37
CA GLY A 132 7.86 -14.93 -15.01
C GLY A 132 7.84 -14.82 -16.53
N ASN A 133 8.13 -13.64 -17.08
CA ASN A 133 8.13 -13.35 -18.51
C ASN A 133 9.34 -12.52 -18.91
N PRO A 134 10.48 -13.11 -19.25
CA PRO A 134 11.68 -12.37 -19.65
C PRO A 134 11.52 -11.48 -20.89
N ASP A 135 10.46 -11.69 -21.69
CA ASP A 135 10.24 -10.90 -22.91
C ASP A 135 9.76 -9.47 -22.61
N ASN A 136 9.27 -9.20 -21.38
CA ASN A 136 8.81 -7.87 -20.96
C ASN A 136 9.84 -7.10 -20.12
N ASP A 137 10.99 -7.67 -19.72
CA ASP A 137 12.01 -7.05 -18.88
C ASP A 137 12.37 -5.63 -19.32
N SER A 138 12.28 -5.35 -20.62
CA SER A 138 12.55 -4.06 -21.21
C SER A 138 11.50 -3.70 -22.27
N SER A 139 10.90 -2.52 -22.14
CA SER A 139 9.93 -2.01 -23.11
C SER A 139 10.55 -0.94 -24.03
N LYS A 140 10.06 -0.83 -25.28
CA LYS A 140 10.44 0.25 -26.19
C LYS A 140 9.86 1.60 -25.74
N SER A 141 8.74 1.59 -25.02
CA SER A 141 8.05 2.81 -24.57
C SER A 141 8.61 3.40 -23.28
N THR A 142 9.51 2.70 -22.58
CA THR A 142 10.08 3.15 -21.31
C THR A 142 11.59 3.39 -21.42
N SER A 143 12.09 4.34 -20.62
CA SER A 143 13.48 4.80 -20.66
C SER A 143 14.45 3.78 -20.09
N GLU A 144 14.28 3.40 -18.81
CA GLU A 144 15.15 2.44 -18.16
C GLU A 144 14.93 1.01 -18.68
N LYS A 145 16.03 0.34 -18.97
CA LYS A 145 16.06 -1.07 -19.42
C LYS A 145 16.52 -1.97 -18.29
N SER A 146 16.17 -3.25 -18.38
CA SER A 146 16.59 -4.25 -17.40
C SER A 146 18.12 -4.36 -17.34
N ASN A 147 18.65 -4.32 -16.14
CA ASN A 147 20.06 -4.50 -15.82
C ASN A 147 20.23 -5.07 -14.41
N ARG A 148 20.06 -6.38 -14.27
CA ARG A 148 20.13 -7.07 -12.97
C ARG A 148 21.51 -6.95 -12.30
N ALA A 149 22.57 -6.62 -13.04
CA ALA A 149 23.89 -6.38 -12.46
C ALA A 149 24.01 -5.04 -11.72
N ASN A 150 23.10 -4.10 -11.98
CA ASN A 150 23.02 -2.83 -11.26
C ASN A 150 22.03 -2.94 -10.10
N PRO A 151 22.46 -2.93 -8.82
CA PRO A 151 21.55 -3.06 -7.69
C PRO A 151 20.42 -2.02 -7.65
N GLY A 152 20.64 -0.83 -8.19
CA GLY A 152 19.64 0.23 -8.32
C GLY A 152 18.85 0.22 -9.64
N GLY A 153 19.16 -0.71 -10.56
CA GLY A 153 18.47 -0.86 -11.84
C GLY A 153 17.22 -1.75 -11.76
N ARG A 154 16.53 -1.90 -12.88
CA ARG A 154 15.45 -2.87 -13.00
C ARG A 154 16.00 -4.28 -13.18
N HIS A 155 15.40 -5.24 -12.50
CA HIS A 155 15.85 -6.63 -12.53
C HIS A 155 14.92 -7.55 -13.32
N GLY A 156 13.71 -7.09 -13.66
CA GLY A 156 12.79 -7.79 -14.54
C GLY A 156 11.78 -8.72 -13.84
N GLY A 157 11.61 -8.60 -12.53
CA GLY A 157 10.48 -9.24 -11.87
C GLY A 157 9.16 -8.63 -12.33
N ASP A 158 8.08 -9.44 -12.41
CA ASP A 158 6.83 -9.06 -13.08
C ASP A 158 5.58 -9.72 -12.47
N ILE A 159 4.40 -9.35 -12.98
CA ILE A 159 3.11 -9.89 -12.52
C ILE A 159 3.02 -11.41 -12.77
N GLU A 160 3.56 -11.91 -13.88
CA GLU A 160 3.58 -13.35 -14.16
C GLU A 160 4.41 -14.11 -13.12
N GLY A 161 5.58 -13.58 -12.76
CA GLY A 161 6.43 -14.14 -11.70
C GLY A 161 5.74 -14.15 -10.34
N ILE A 162 4.96 -13.10 -10.02
CA ILE A 162 4.14 -13.07 -8.81
C ILE A 162 3.09 -14.19 -8.86
N ILE A 163 2.33 -14.29 -9.95
CA ILE A 163 1.26 -15.29 -10.11
C ILE A 163 1.80 -16.71 -9.97
N ASN A 164 2.96 -16.99 -10.58
CA ASN A 164 3.63 -18.29 -10.52
C ASN A 164 4.04 -18.71 -9.10
N ASN A 165 4.17 -17.77 -8.18
CA ASN A 165 4.61 -18.01 -6.80
C ASN A 165 3.53 -17.73 -5.73
N LEU A 166 2.26 -17.57 -6.10
CA LEU A 166 1.16 -17.32 -5.14
C LEU A 166 0.96 -18.48 -4.16
N ASP A 167 1.23 -19.71 -4.56
CA ASP A 167 1.09 -20.88 -3.68
C ASP A 167 2.17 -20.88 -2.57
N TYR A 168 3.38 -20.38 -2.85
CA TYR A 168 4.41 -20.12 -1.84
C TYR A 168 3.93 -19.09 -0.81
N ILE A 169 3.35 -17.98 -1.27
CA ILE A 169 2.84 -16.91 -0.40
C ILE A 169 1.70 -17.45 0.49
N LYS A 170 0.82 -18.25 -0.09
CA LYS A 170 -0.27 -18.93 0.64
C LYS A 170 0.26 -19.95 1.67
N GLU A 171 1.29 -20.74 1.32
CA GLU A 171 1.94 -21.70 2.22
C GLU A 171 2.56 -21.01 3.43
N LEU A 172 3.09 -19.80 3.26
CA LEU A 172 3.60 -18.97 4.35
C LEU A 172 2.50 -18.60 5.37
N GLY A 173 1.23 -18.65 4.99
CA GLY A 173 0.09 -18.24 5.83
C GLY A 173 -0.37 -16.81 5.56
N ALA A 174 0.19 -16.12 4.58
CA ALA A 174 -0.29 -14.80 4.16
C ALA A 174 -1.68 -14.90 3.52
N THR A 175 -2.50 -13.86 3.73
CA THR A 175 -3.89 -13.79 3.24
C THR A 175 -4.13 -12.57 2.37
N ALA A 176 -3.19 -11.65 2.29
CA ALA A 176 -3.24 -10.49 1.42
C ALA A 176 -1.86 -10.20 0.83
N LEU A 177 -1.84 -9.77 -0.42
CA LEU A 177 -0.64 -9.32 -1.13
C LEU A 177 -0.66 -7.80 -1.26
N TRP A 178 0.46 -7.17 -0.95
CA TRP A 178 0.73 -5.77 -1.22
C TRP A 178 2.00 -5.66 -2.08
N PRO A 179 1.88 -5.55 -3.41
CA PRO A 179 3.00 -5.16 -4.27
C PRO A 179 3.24 -3.65 -4.16
N THR A 180 4.50 -3.19 -4.19
CA THR A 180 4.81 -1.77 -4.42
C THR A 180 4.25 -1.33 -5.78
N PRO A 181 4.17 -0.01 -6.09
CA PRO A 181 3.38 0.46 -7.22
C PRO A 181 3.73 -0.22 -8.54
N LEU A 182 2.69 -0.63 -9.29
CA LEU A 182 2.79 -1.32 -10.58
C LEU A 182 2.41 -0.43 -11.77
N CYS A 183 1.87 0.78 -11.54
CA CYS A 183 1.61 1.73 -12.61
C CYS A 183 2.92 2.17 -13.30
N GLU A 184 2.81 2.59 -14.56
CA GLU A 184 3.98 2.95 -15.38
C GLU A 184 4.83 4.02 -14.68
N ASP A 185 6.13 3.71 -14.54
CA ASP A 185 7.17 4.62 -14.08
C ASP A 185 8.24 4.73 -15.17
N ASN A 186 8.33 5.88 -15.83
CA ASN A 186 9.21 6.07 -16.98
C ASN A 186 10.48 6.88 -16.64
N ASP A 187 10.87 6.90 -15.39
CA ASP A 187 12.15 7.51 -14.99
C ASP A 187 13.32 6.76 -15.63
N GLU A 188 14.42 7.49 -15.86
CA GLU A 188 15.59 6.97 -16.55
C GLU A 188 16.45 6.05 -15.67
N ASN A 189 16.28 6.17 -14.34
CA ASN A 189 16.99 5.40 -13.33
C ASN A 189 16.06 5.15 -12.15
N TYR A 190 16.25 4.03 -11.46
CA TYR A 190 15.52 3.64 -10.25
C TYR A 190 14.01 3.44 -10.45
N SER A 191 13.51 3.38 -11.69
CA SER A 191 12.07 3.23 -11.96
C SER A 191 11.48 1.92 -11.42
N TYR A 192 12.32 1.00 -10.95
CA TYR A 192 11.90 -0.27 -10.35
C TYR A 192 11.03 -0.12 -9.10
N HIS A 193 11.09 1.03 -8.42
CA HIS A 193 10.29 1.24 -7.21
C HIS A 193 8.83 1.61 -7.51
N GLY A 194 8.55 2.21 -8.69
CA GLY A 194 7.20 2.51 -9.17
C GLY A 194 6.54 3.75 -8.59
N TYR A 195 7.22 4.52 -7.71
CA TYR A 195 6.62 5.70 -7.08
C TYR A 195 6.63 6.95 -7.96
N GLY A 196 7.49 7.02 -8.99
CA GLY A 196 7.54 8.10 -9.97
C GLY A 196 6.61 7.85 -11.16
N GLN A 197 5.30 7.75 -10.92
CA GLN A 197 4.32 7.31 -11.91
C GLN A 197 4.24 8.26 -13.11
N SER A 198 4.37 7.70 -14.32
CA SER A 198 4.26 8.44 -15.60
C SER A 198 2.88 8.27 -16.27
N ASP A 199 2.11 7.26 -15.89
CA ASP A 199 0.73 7.05 -16.32
C ASP A 199 -0.04 6.27 -15.23
N VAL A 200 -1.04 6.92 -14.62
CA VAL A 200 -1.79 6.36 -13.48
C VAL A 200 -2.98 5.48 -13.89
N TYR A 201 -3.30 5.37 -15.18
CA TYR A 201 -4.32 4.47 -15.72
C TYR A 201 -3.74 3.25 -16.42
N LYS A 202 -2.41 3.09 -16.39
CA LYS A 202 -1.70 2.06 -17.14
C LYS A 202 -0.68 1.35 -16.25
N MET A 203 -0.69 0.01 -16.26
CA MET A 203 0.40 -0.79 -15.68
C MET A 203 1.68 -0.58 -16.46
N ASP A 204 2.80 -0.62 -15.77
CA ASP A 204 4.13 -0.57 -16.41
C ASP A 204 4.29 -1.79 -17.32
N PRO A 205 4.59 -1.58 -18.62
CA PRO A 205 4.69 -2.69 -19.57
C PRO A 205 5.80 -3.70 -19.24
N ARG A 206 6.72 -3.32 -18.34
CA ARG A 206 7.76 -4.21 -17.83
C ARG A 206 7.27 -5.10 -16.68
N TYR A 207 6.10 -4.80 -16.12
CA TYR A 207 5.40 -5.67 -15.17
C TYR A 207 4.29 -6.48 -15.84
N GLY A 208 3.71 -5.96 -16.93
CA GLY A 208 2.59 -6.56 -17.63
C GLY A 208 1.57 -5.52 -18.10
N THR A 209 0.35 -5.97 -18.34
CA THR A 209 -0.78 -5.14 -18.79
C THR A 209 -1.78 -4.90 -17.67
N ASN A 210 -2.77 -4.03 -17.90
CA ASN A 210 -3.90 -3.85 -16.99
C ASN A 210 -4.68 -5.17 -16.81
N GLU A 211 -4.80 -5.95 -17.86
CA GLU A 211 -5.45 -7.28 -17.87
C GLU A 211 -4.66 -8.28 -17.02
N ASP A 212 -3.33 -8.22 -17.03
CA ASP A 212 -2.49 -9.06 -16.17
C ASP A 212 -2.68 -8.69 -14.69
N TYR A 213 -2.85 -7.40 -14.38
CA TYR A 213 -3.13 -6.96 -13.02
C TYR A 213 -4.52 -7.43 -12.53
N LEU A 214 -5.54 -7.36 -13.38
CA LEU A 214 -6.85 -7.97 -13.10
C LEU A 214 -6.74 -9.49 -12.91
N ARG A 215 -5.91 -10.17 -13.73
CA ARG A 215 -5.64 -11.60 -13.59
C ARG A 215 -4.96 -11.91 -12.26
N LEU A 216 -4.02 -11.07 -11.79
CA LEU A 216 -3.40 -11.21 -10.47
C LEU A 216 -4.47 -11.21 -9.35
N SER A 217 -5.38 -10.24 -9.34
CA SER A 217 -6.50 -10.21 -8.38
C SER A 217 -7.34 -11.48 -8.44
N THR A 218 -7.67 -11.93 -9.67
CA THR A 218 -8.46 -13.15 -9.89
C THR A 218 -7.75 -14.38 -9.31
N GLU A 219 -6.44 -14.51 -9.51
CA GLU A 219 -5.66 -15.64 -9.01
C GLU A 219 -5.47 -15.59 -7.48
N LEU A 220 -5.36 -14.40 -6.91
CA LEU A 220 -5.38 -14.20 -5.45
C LEU A 220 -6.73 -14.62 -4.86
N HIS A 221 -7.85 -14.14 -5.42
CA HIS A 221 -9.20 -14.47 -4.94
C HIS A 221 -9.51 -15.97 -5.03
N LYS A 222 -9.08 -16.67 -6.09
CA LYS A 222 -9.18 -18.14 -6.19
C LYS A 222 -8.49 -18.86 -5.04
N ARG A 223 -7.47 -18.25 -4.45
CA ARG A 223 -6.73 -18.79 -3.31
C ARG A 223 -7.26 -18.32 -1.96
N GLY A 224 -8.32 -17.50 -1.95
CA GLY A 224 -8.87 -16.86 -0.76
C GLY A 224 -7.95 -15.76 -0.21
N MET A 225 -7.15 -15.15 -1.07
CA MET A 225 -6.23 -14.05 -0.75
C MET A 225 -6.74 -12.73 -1.33
N LYS A 226 -6.29 -11.63 -0.78
CA LYS A 226 -6.69 -10.26 -1.12
C LYS A 226 -5.58 -9.54 -1.88
N ASN A 227 -5.96 -8.56 -2.74
CA ASN A 227 -5.04 -7.68 -3.46
C ASN A 227 -5.12 -6.26 -2.91
N ILE A 228 -4.00 -5.73 -2.39
CA ILE A 228 -3.87 -4.36 -1.86
C ILE A 228 -3.01 -3.58 -2.84
N MET A 229 -3.56 -2.53 -3.44
CA MET A 229 -2.79 -1.65 -4.32
C MET A 229 -2.03 -0.61 -3.51
N ASP A 230 -0.74 -0.44 -3.81
CA ASP A 230 0.03 0.71 -3.35
C ASP A 230 -0.32 1.92 -4.22
N TYR A 231 -0.92 2.94 -3.62
CA TYR A 231 -1.52 4.06 -4.31
C TYR A 231 -0.83 5.38 -3.94
N VAL A 232 -0.41 6.14 -4.96
CA VAL A 232 0.31 7.41 -4.78
C VAL A 232 -0.65 8.57 -5.05
N THR A 233 -0.87 9.42 -4.03
CA THR A 233 -1.76 10.59 -4.14
C THR A 233 -1.00 11.91 -4.13
N ASN A 234 0.19 11.94 -3.53
CA ASN A 234 0.92 13.17 -3.24
C ASN A 234 1.61 13.77 -4.47
N HIS A 235 2.18 12.94 -5.31
CA HIS A 235 3.03 13.36 -6.42
C HIS A 235 2.88 12.43 -7.63
N TRP A 236 3.43 12.86 -8.77
CA TRP A 236 3.68 12.03 -9.94
C TRP A 236 5.18 11.96 -10.22
N GLY A 237 5.59 11.17 -11.20
CA GLY A 237 6.91 11.29 -11.81
C GLY A 237 6.94 12.48 -12.78
N TRP A 238 8.08 13.14 -12.90
CA TRP A 238 8.27 14.24 -13.86
C TRP A 238 8.15 13.79 -15.33
N LYS A 239 8.14 12.48 -15.59
CA LYS A 239 7.86 11.89 -16.91
C LYS A 239 6.36 11.61 -17.12
N HIS A 240 5.50 12.03 -16.18
CA HIS A 240 4.06 11.88 -16.37
C HIS A 240 3.64 12.64 -17.64
N TRP A 241 2.79 12.00 -18.44
CA TRP A 241 2.44 12.50 -19.76
C TRP A 241 1.81 13.92 -19.73
N MET A 242 1.15 14.29 -18.64
CA MET A 242 0.62 15.64 -18.44
C MET A 242 1.68 16.68 -18.06
N TYR A 243 2.85 16.28 -17.58
CA TYR A 243 3.81 17.21 -16.95
C TYR A 243 4.22 18.38 -17.84
N ASN A 244 4.40 18.13 -19.14
CA ASN A 244 4.79 19.15 -20.10
C ASN A 244 3.61 19.85 -20.79
N ASP A 245 2.37 19.45 -20.47
CA ASP A 245 1.15 20.01 -21.07
C ASP A 245 -0.01 19.96 -20.03
N LEU A 246 0.20 20.60 -18.88
CA LEU A 246 -0.75 20.56 -17.76
C LEU A 246 -2.12 21.16 -18.14
N PRO A 247 -3.24 20.62 -17.60
CA PRO A 247 -4.57 21.18 -17.81
C PRO A 247 -4.70 22.62 -17.29
N THR A 248 -4.14 22.88 -16.10
CA THR A 248 -4.07 24.20 -15.46
C THR A 248 -2.66 24.40 -14.90
N TYR A 249 -2.21 25.68 -14.82
CA TYR A 249 -0.91 26.00 -14.24
C TYR A 249 -0.76 25.44 -12.81
N ASN A 250 -1.82 25.46 -12.02
CA ASN A 250 -1.84 25.01 -10.64
C ASN A 250 -2.29 23.54 -10.48
N TRP A 251 -2.11 22.72 -11.51
CA TRP A 251 -2.31 21.26 -11.40
C TRP A 251 -1.30 20.60 -10.45
N ILE A 252 -0.07 21.07 -10.54
CA ILE A 252 1.02 20.78 -9.61
C ILE A 252 1.44 22.07 -8.91
N HIS A 253 2.03 21.96 -7.72
CA HIS A 253 2.64 23.12 -7.08
C HIS A 253 3.92 23.50 -7.82
N GLN A 254 3.99 24.77 -8.25
CA GLN A 254 5.10 25.31 -9.03
C GLN A 254 5.82 26.41 -8.28
N PHE A 255 7.13 26.47 -8.47
CA PHE A 255 8.02 27.44 -7.82
C PHE A 255 8.91 28.12 -8.87
N PRO A 256 9.46 29.32 -8.59
CA PRO A 256 10.46 29.95 -9.48
C PRO A 256 11.73 29.12 -9.67
N GLY A 257 12.00 28.16 -8.79
CA GLY A 257 13.01 27.15 -8.85
C GLY A 257 12.52 25.91 -8.12
N TYR A 258 13.33 24.85 -8.00
CA TYR A 258 12.96 23.68 -7.22
C TYR A 258 12.79 24.02 -5.73
N SER A 259 11.69 23.56 -5.13
CA SER A 259 11.42 23.65 -3.70
C SER A 259 11.02 22.28 -3.16
N GLN A 260 11.91 21.70 -2.37
CA GLN A 260 11.66 20.40 -1.73
C GLN A 260 10.78 20.57 -0.50
N SER A 261 9.91 19.58 -0.22
CA SER A 261 9.19 19.49 1.05
C SER A 261 10.18 19.46 2.23
N ASN A 262 9.85 20.14 3.30
CA ASN A 262 10.64 20.06 4.53
C ASN A 262 10.43 18.76 5.31
N TYR A 263 9.53 17.87 4.84
CA TYR A 263 9.16 16.60 5.47
C TYR A 263 8.71 16.68 6.93
N ARG A 264 8.14 17.84 7.34
CA ARG A 264 7.66 18.08 8.70
C ARG A 264 6.14 18.09 8.78
N MET A 265 5.51 16.92 8.57
CA MET A 265 4.07 16.74 8.56
C MET A 265 3.38 17.24 9.84
N THR A 266 4.13 17.30 10.95
CA THR A 266 3.64 17.88 12.21
C THR A 266 3.23 19.34 12.10
N THR A 267 3.78 20.09 11.13
CA THR A 267 3.39 21.48 10.89
C THR A 267 1.93 21.64 10.50
N GLN A 268 1.29 20.58 10.01
CA GLN A 268 -0.11 20.63 9.57
C GLN A 268 -1.11 20.66 10.75
N PHE A 269 -0.69 20.33 11.96
CA PHE A 269 -1.52 20.36 13.17
C PHE A 269 -0.86 21.09 14.37
N ASP A 270 0.35 21.59 14.20
CA ASP A 270 1.01 22.42 15.22
C ASP A 270 0.47 23.86 15.11
N LYS A 271 -0.25 24.31 16.14
CA LYS A 271 -0.82 25.67 16.21
C LYS A 271 0.24 26.78 16.20
N ASN A 272 1.49 26.46 16.54
CA ASN A 272 2.60 27.40 16.57
C ASN A 272 3.48 27.31 15.31
N ALA A 273 3.18 26.40 14.37
CA ALA A 273 3.92 26.28 13.13
C ALA A 273 3.82 27.56 12.29
N SER A 274 4.91 27.95 11.68
CA SER A 274 4.88 29.05 10.72
C SER A 274 4.08 28.65 9.48
N LYS A 275 3.32 29.57 8.92
CA LYS A 275 2.54 29.31 7.69
C LYS A 275 3.42 28.92 6.50
N ILE A 276 4.64 29.44 6.44
CA ILE A 276 5.58 29.14 5.37
C ILE A 276 6.08 27.70 5.48
N ASP A 277 6.34 27.19 6.69
CA ASP A 277 6.79 25.82 6.90
C ASP A 277 5.64 24.82 6.65
N THR A 278 4.43 25.14 7.10
CA THR A 278 3.24 24.34 6.81
C THR A 278 2.99 24.24 5.31
N LYS A 279 3.05 25.38 4.61
CA LYS A 279 2.90 25.41 3.16
C LYS A 279 4.01 24.64 2.44
N ASN A 280 5.27 24.79 2.85
CA ASN A 280 6.37 24.06 2.25
C ASN A 280 6.29 22.55 2.50
N CYS A 281 5.74 22.13 3.64
CA CYS A 281 5.50 20.71 3.91
C CYS A 281 4.53 20.08 2.90
N MET A 282 3.41 20.76 2.62
CA MET A 282 2.33 20.24 1.78
C MET A 282 2.57 20.46 0.28
N ASP A 283 3.18 21.61 -0.08
CA ASP A 283 3.30 22.01 -1.48
C ASP A 283 4.68 21.68 -2.08
N GLY A 284 5.69 21.48 -1.22
CA GLY A 284 7.06 21.16 -1.67
C GLY A 284 7.13 19.81 -2.34
N TRP A 285 7.87 19.72 -3.44
CA TRP A 285 8.06 18.45 -4.14
C TRP A 285 8.76 17.41 -3.27
N PHE A 286 8.35 16.15 -3.38
CA PHE A 286 8.95 15.08 -2.59
C PHE A 286 10.45 14.94 -2.90
N VAL A 287 10.79 14.80 -4.17
CA VAL A 287 12.18 14.88 -4.70
C VAL A 287 12.15 15.63 -6.05
N PRO A 288 13.29 15.98 -6.63
CA PRO A 288 13.30 16.74 -7.90
C PRO A 288 12.53 16.10 -9.06
N SER A 289 12.46 14.78 -9.11
CA SER A 289 11.72 14.02 -10.14
C SER A 289 10.26 13.72 -9.78
N MET A 290 9.77 14.16 -8.61
CA MET A 290 8.42 13.87 -8.12
C MET A 290 7.69 15.18 -7.78
N PRO A 291 7.12 15.88 -8.80
CA PRO A 291 6.34 17.10 -8.61
C PRO A 291 5.08 16.84 -7.80
N ASP A 292 4.83 17.75 -6.86
CA ASP A 292 3.71 17.69 -5.94
C ASP A 292 2.39 18.07 -6.60
N LEU A 293 1.36 17.25 -6.39
CA LEU A 293 0.02 17.44 -6.91
C LEU A 293 -0.80 18.37 -6.02
N ASN A 294 -1.43 19.36 -6.61
CA ASN A 294 -2.25 20.32 -5.87
C ASN A 294 -3.66 19.77 -5.60
N GLN A 295 -3.87 19.03 -4.52
CA GLN A 295 -5.18 18.49 -4.14
C GLN A 295 -6.19 19.60 -3.71
N SER A 296 -5.75 20.84 -3.51
CA SER A 296 -6.67 21.97 -3.30
C SER A 296 -7.37 22.40 -4.61
N ASN A 297 -6.81 22.00 -5.78
CA ASN A 297 -7.49 22.15 -7.08
C ASN A 297 -8.57 21.06 -7.23
N PRO A 298 -9.86 21.45 -7.37
CA PRO A 298 -10.96 20.48 -7.46
C PRO A 298 -10.83 19.51 -8.64
N LEU A 299 -10.22 19.91 -9.76
CA LEU A 299 -9.99 19.01 -10.90
C LEU A 299 -8.98 17.93 -10.57
N VAL A 300 -7.89 18.28 -9.88
CA VAL A 300 -6.87 17.31 -9.42
C VAL A 300 -7.48 16.33 -8.42
N LEU A 301 -8.17 16.85 -7.40
CA LEU A 301 -8.79 16.01 -6.37
C LEU A 301 -9.81 15.03 -6.96
N ASN A 302 -10.63 15.52 -7.89
CA ASN A 302 -11.63 14.68 -8.55
C ASN A 302 -10.98 13.64 -9.48
N TYR A 303 -9.93 14.01 -10.21
CA TYR A 303 -9.16 13.12 -11.05
C TYR A 303 -8.56 11.95 -10.23
N LEU A 304 -7.91 12.27 -9.09
CA LEU A 304 -7.35 11.26 -8.18
C LEU A 304 -8.45 10.36 -7.58
N THR A 305 -9.58 10.94 -7.20
CA THR A 305 -10.72 10.19 -6.64
C THR A 305 -11.30 9.20 -7.66
N GLN A 306 -11.53 9.66 -8.88
CA GLN A 306 -12.08 8.81 -9.94
C GLN A 306 -11.07 7.74 -10.38
N ASN A 307 -9.78 8.06 -10.44
CA ASN A 307 -8.74 7.07 -10.73
C ASN A 307 -8.71 5.96 -9.67
N ALA A 308 -8.78 6.30 -8.39
CA ALA A 308 -8.81 5.32 -7.30
C ALA A 308 -10.04 4.39 -7.40
N ILE A 309 -11.23 4.97 -7.59
CA ILE A 309 -12.47 4.21 -7.76
C ILE A 309 -12.41 3.32 -9.03
N TRP A 310 -11.83 3.85 -10.11
CA TRP A 310 -11.66 3.11 -11.35
C TRP A 310 -10.80 1.86 -11.13
N TRP A 311 -9.67 1.96 -10.41
CA TRP A 311 -8.83 0.81 -10.10
C TRP A 311 -9.53 -0.20 -9.20
N ILE A 312 -10.29 0.26 -8.19
CA ILE A 312 -11.07 -0.63 -7.30
C ILE A 312 -12.04 -1.48 -8.13
N GLU A 313 -12.77 -0.87 -9.04
CA GLU A 313 -13.74 -1.59 -9.88
C GLU A 313 -13.08 -2.39 -10.99
N TYR A 314 -12.03 -1.85 -11.63
CA TYR A 314 -11.35 -2.54 -12.74
C TYR A 314 -10.63 -3.79 -12.27
N ALA A 315 -9.75 -3.64 -11.30
CA ALA A 315 -8.89 -4.72 -10.84
C ALA A 315 -9.46 -5.54 -9.68
N ASP A 316 -10.70 -5.24 -9.24
CA ASP A 316 -11.36 -5.92 -8.11
C ASP A 316 -10.53 -5.90 -6.83
N LEU A 317 -10.05 -4.72 -6.45
CA LEU A 317 -9.14 -4.54 -5.32
C LEU A 317 -9.83 -4.71 -3.97
N ASP A 318 -9.07 -5.19 -3.00
CA ASP A 318 -9.55 -5.41 -1.62
C ASP A 318 -9.09 -4.31 -0.65
N GLY A 319 -8.21 -3.41 -1.06
CA GLY A 319 -7.76 -2.31 -0.23
C GLY A 319 -6.66 -1.49 -0.86
N PHE A 320 -6.30 -0.40 -0.18
CA PHE A 320 -5.16 0.44 -0.52
C PHE A 320 -4.13 0.51 0.61
N ARG A 321 -2.86 0.60 0.24
CA ARG A 321 -1.85 1.31 1.00
C ARG A 321 -1.59 2.63 0.29
N VAL A 322 -1.69 3.74 1.00
CA VAL A 322 -1.47 5.06 0.41
C VAL A 322 -0.12 5.61 0.82
N ASP A 323 0.71 5.78 -0.20
CA ASP A 323 2.04 6.35 -0.09
C ASP A 323 2.01 7.80 0.41
N THR A 324 2.99 8.15 1.25
CA THR A 324 3.18 9.54 1.71
C THR A 324 1.88 10.24 2.14
N TYR A 325 0.95 9.51 2.79
CA TYR A 325 -0.40 10.00 3.10
C TYR A 325 -0.41 11.36 3.81
N SER A 326 0.46 11.53 4.80
CA SER A 326 0.53 12.74 5.62
C SER A 326 1.26 13.93 4.98
N TYR A 327 1.80 13.78 3.77
CA TYR A 327 2.41 14.88 3.01
C TYR A 327 1.41 15.64 2.14
N ASN A 328 0.29 15.02 1.79
CA ASN A 328 -0.76 15.62 0.98
C ASN A 328 -1.38 16.85 1.65
N ASP A 329 -2.07 17.68 0.86
CA ASP A 329 -3.02 18.65 1.43
C ASP A 329 -3.99 17.93 2.35
N LYS A 330 -4.01 18.34 3.61
CA LYS A 330 -4.74 17.68 4.70
C LYS A 330 -6.26 17.57 4.41
N GLU A 331 -6.85 18.62 3.89
CA GLU A 331 -8.27 18.67 3.58
C GLU A 331 -8.59 17.90 2.29
N GLY A 332 -7.71 17.99 1.30
CA GLY A 332 -7.81 17.26 0.04
C GLY A 332 -7.79 15.74 0.25
N ILE A 333 -6.79 15.24 0.99
CA ILE A 333 -6.67 13.78 1.21
C ILE A 333 -7.81 13.24 2.08
N SER A 334 -8.31 14.02 3.05
CA SER A 334 -9.48 13.64 3.83
C SER A 334 -10.74 13.49 2.95
N LYS A 335 -10.96 14.41 2.00
CA LYS A 335 -12.08 14.34 1.04
C LYS A 335 -11.92 13.15 0.09
N TRP A 336 -10.70 12.89 -0.39
CA TRP A 336 -10.39 11.73 -1.22
C TRP A 336 -10.72 10.42 -0.49
N THR A 337 -10.22 10.27 0.73
CA THR A 337 -10.48 9.08 1.56
C THR A 337 -11.97 8.90 1.84
N LYS A 338 -12.66 10.00 2.18
CA LYS A 338 -14.10 9.99 2.42
C LYS A 338 -14.88 9.55 1.19
N ALA A 339 -14.55 10.04 0.00
CA ALA A 339 -15.26 9.70 -1.24
C ALA A 339 -15.16 8.19 -1.52
N ILE A 340 -13.99 7.58 -1.28
CA ILE A 340 -13.80 6.14 -1.45
C ILE A 340 -14.59 5.35 -0.40
N THR A 341 -14.53 5.74 0.87
CA THR A 341 -15.24 5.03 1.94
C THR A 341 -16.77 5.25 1.92
N ASP A 342 -17.25 6.32 1.33
CA ASP A 342 -18.68 6.53 1.04
C ASP A 342 -19.16 5.60 -0.10
N GLU A 343 -18.32 5.37 -1.13
CA GLU A 343 -18.62 4.44 -2.22
C GLU A 343 -18.51 2.98 -1.75
N TYR A 344 -17.51 2.66 -0.92
CA TYR A 344 -17.20 1.33 -0.41
C TYR A 344 -17.06 1.33 1.11
N PRO A 345 -18.17 1.19 1.89
CA PRO A 345 -18.16 1.37 3.35
C PRO A 345 -17.24 0.44 4.14
N HIS A 346 -16.85 -0.68 3.55
CA HIS A 346 -15.98 -1.68 4.19
C HIS A 346 -14.56 -1.71 3.60
N PHE A 347 -14.24 -0.79 2.70
CA PHE A 347 -12.91 -0.75 2.06
C PHE A 347 -11.87 -0.18 3.02
N ASN A 348 -10.85 -0.96 3.33
CA ASN A 348 -9.77 -0.52 4.19
C ASN A 348 -8.67 0.19 3.41
N ILE A 349 -8.19 1.26 4.01
CA ILE A 349 -7.10 2.08 3.47
C ILE A 349 -6.10 2.26 4.60
N VAL A 350 -4.87 1.80 4.42
CA VAL A 350 -3.78 2.12 5.32
C VAL A 350 -2.93 3.24 4.74
N GLY A 351 -2.79 4.32 5.48
CA GLY A 351 -1.94 5.45 5.11
C GLY A 351 -0.53 5.31 5.69
N GLU A 352 0.46 5.63 4.88
CA GLU A 352 1.80 5.83 5.39
C GLU A 352 1.86 7.17 6.12
N VAL A 353 1.87 7.09 7.44
CA VAL A 353 2.01 8.22 8.36
C VAL A 353 3.28 7.98 9.18
N TRP A 354 4.42 8.35 8.61
CA TRP A 354 5.72 8.08 9.24
C TRP A 354 6.02 9.10 10.33
N MET A 355 5.56 8.81 11.53
CA MET A 355 5.79 9.63 12.72
C MET A 355 6.25 8.75 13.88
N HIS A 356 7.05 9.33 14.79
CA HIS A 356 7.69 8.63 15.90
C HIS A 356 6.96 8.87 17.24
N ASN A 357 5.71 9.35 17.20
CA ASN A 357 4.90 9.62 18.38
C ASN A 357 3.46 9.16 18.14
N GLN A 358 2.93 8.39 19.09
CA GLN A 358 1.60 7.77 18.96
C GLN A 358 0.48 8.80 18.84
N ALA A 359 0.52 9.91 19.56
CA ALA A 359 -0.51 10.96 19.47
C ALA A 359 -0.52 11.60 18.07
N GLN A 360 0.66 11.80 17.48
CA GLN A 360 0.79 12.31 16.11
C GLN A 360 0.27 11.32 15.06
N MET A 361 0.53 10.03 15.25
CA MET A 361 -0.02 8.97 14.37
C MET A 361 -1.53 8.84 14.55
N ALA A 362 -2.02 8.79 15.80
CA ALA A 362 -3.44 8.68 16.12
C ALA A 362 -4.26 9.87 15.58
N TYR A 363 -3.65 11.04 15.41
CA TYR A 363 -4.26 12.19 14.75
C TYR A 363 -4.83 11.85 13.37
N TRP A 364 -4.14 10.98 12.63
CA TRP A 364 -4.49 10.62 11.26
C TRP A 364 -5.45 9.43 11.13
N GLN A 365 -5.79 8.73 12.22
CA GLN A 365 -6.79 7.67 12.11
C GLN A 365 -8.21 8.27 12.12
N LYS A 366 -9.12 7.69 11.33
CA LYS A 366 -10.54 8.07 11.28
C LYS A 366 -11.14 8.16 12.69
N ASP A 367 -11.93 9.20 12.93
CA ASP A 367 -12.62 9.49 14.18
C ASP A 367 -11.68 9.72 15.38
N SER A 368 -10.45 10.15 15.10
CA SER A 368 -9.43 10.47 16.11
C SER A 368 -9.92 11.52 17.09
N LYS A 369 -9.83 11.22 18.38
CA LYS A 369 -10.07 12.22 19.44
C LYS A 369 -9.02 13.32 19.43
N ILE A 370 -7.80 13.00 19.02
CA ILE A 370 -6.70 13.97 18.90
C ILE A 370 -6.98 14.91 17.72
N GLY A 371 -7.39 14.36 16.54
CA GLY A 371 -7.79 15.18 15.40
C GLY A 371 -9.01 16.05 15.68
N ALA A 372 -9.97 15.56 16.47
CA ALA A 372 -11.17 16.29 16.86
C ALA A 372 -10.88 17.56 17.68
N ILE A 373 -9.74 17.64 18.37
CA ILE A 373 -9.30 18.87 19.07
C ILE A 373 -9.19 20.06 18.09
N GLU A 374 -8.87 19.76 16.82
CA GLU A 374 -8.76 20.75 15.75
C GLU A 374 -9.93 20.67 14.75
N SER A 375 -11.01 19.99 15.11
CA SER A 375 -12.17 19.77 14.23
C SER A 375 -11.80 19.05 12.93
N TYR A 376 -10.77 18.21 12.96
CA TYR A 376 -10.27 17.45 11.81
C TYR A 376 -10.61 15.96 11.91
N ASN A 377 -11.01 15.38 10.79
CA ASN A 377 -11.14 13.95 10.61
C ASN A 377 -10.51 13.56 9.26
N SER A 378 -9.48 12.76 9.28
CA SER A 378 -8.81 12.28 8.07
C SER A 378 -9.67 11.32 7.25
N ASN A 379 -10.68 10.72 7.88
CA ASN A 379 -11.45 9.58 7.36
C ASN A 379 -10.62 8.31 7.06
N LEU A 380 -9.33 8.29 7.39
CA LEU A 380 -8.40 7.20 7.13
C LEU A 380 -8.62 6.03 8.11
N PRO A 381 -9.04 4.85 7.65
CA PRO A 381 -9.35 3.76 8.58
C PRO A 381 -8.13 3.22 9.33
N SER A 382 -6.96 3.17 8.68
CA SER A 382 -5.76 2.53 9.21
C SER A 382 -4.52 3.39 8.98
N VAL A 383 -3.56 3.29 9.88
CA VAL A 383 -2.20 3.86 9.74
C VAL A 383 -1.15 2.80 10.00
N MET A 384 0.03 2.95 9.40
CA MET A 384 1.19 2.09 9.65
C MET A 384 1.79 2.41 11.02
N ASP A 385 1.96 1.40 11.88
CA ASP A 385 2.44 1.60 13.26
C ASP A 385 3.97 1.72 13.33
N PHE A 386 4.49 2.85 12.88
CA PHE A 386 5.91 3.17 12.97
C PHE A 386 6.41 3.25 14.41
N THR A 387 5.55 3.62 15.37
CA THR A 387 5.96 3.72 16.77
C THR A 387 6.21 2.34 17.39
N LEU A 388 5.45 1.32 16.99
CA LEU A 388 5.73 -0.05 17.40
C LEU A 388 6.99 -0.59 16.68
N HIS A 389 7.16 -0.29 15.39
CA HIS A 389 8.39 -0.58 14.66
C HIS A 389 9.62 -0.03 15.40
N ASP A 390 9.57 1.25 15.83
CA ASP A 390 10.64 1.87 16.59
C ASP A 390 10.88 1.20 17.95
N ALA A 391 9.80 0.84 18.67
CA ALA A 391 9.89 0.17 19.97
C ALA A 391 10.50 -1.23 19.85
N ILE A 392 10.20 -1.95 18.77
CA ILE A 392 10.82 -3.25 18.46
C ILE A 392 12.29 -3.06 18.05
N GLY A 393 12.58 -2.10 17.20
CA GLY A 393 13.87 -1.66 16.65
C GLY A 393 15.08 -2.47 17.07
N ASN A 394 15.66 -2.16 18.23
CA ASN A 394 16.84 -2.87 18.78
C ASN A 394 16.55 -3.55 20.13
N VAL A 395 15.28 -3.75 20.50
CA VAL A 395 14.90 -4.22 21.85
C VAL A 395 15.47 -5.60 22.17
N PHE A 396 15.51 -6.52 21.20
CA PHE A 396 15.99 -7.88 21.42
C PHE A 396 17.51 -8.00 21.54
N ASN A 397 18.26 -6.91 21.31
CA ASN A 397 19.71 -6.80 21.64
C ASN A 397 19.94 -6.22 23.05
N GLN A 398 18.89 -5.88 23.79
CA GLN A 398 18.97 -5.26 25.11
C GLN A 398 18.79 -6.34 26.20
N ASP A 399 19.88 -7.06 26.53
CA ASP A 399 19.84 -8.13 27.54
C ASP A 399 19.58 -7.62 28.95
N ASN A 400 20.08 -6.42 29.29
CA ASN A 400 19.89 -5.79 30.58
C ASN A 400 18.70 -4.84 30.55
N ALA A 401 17.59 -5.25 31.15
CA ALA A 401 16.44 -4.39 31.35
C ALA A 401 16.73 -3.29 32.36
N SER A 402 16.15 -2.13 32.14
CA SER A 402 16.15 -1.02 33.09
C SER A 402 14.79 -0.31 33.00
N TRP A 403 14.68 0.82 33.64
CA TRP A 403 13.52 1.71 33.61
C TRP A 403 13.01 2.01 32.18
N ASP A 404 13.91 2.15 31.19
CA ASP A 404 13.63 2.58 29.82
C ASP A 404 14.22 1.63 28.75
N ARG A 405 14.67 0.43 29.15
CA ARG A 405 15.36 -0.52 28.26
C ARG A 405 14.78 -1.92 28.37
N GLY A 406 14.85 -2.67 27.28
CA GLY A 406 14.31 -4.02 27.17
C GLY A 406 12.81 -4.01 26.87
N MET A 407 12.11 -5.06 27.24
CA MET A 407 10.72 -5.27 26.90
C MET A 407 9.75 -4.21 27.44
N ILE A 408 10.18 -3.35 28.36
CA ILE A 408 9.40 -2.20 28.82
C ILE A 408 9.08 -1.23 27.67
N GLN A 409 9.97 -1.07 26.68
CA GLN A 409 9.73 -0.21 25.53
C GLN A 409 8.53 -0.68 24.69
N VAL A 410 8.37 -2.00 24.52
CA VAL A 410 7.22 -2.59 23.83
C VAL A 410 5.95 -2.45 24.66
N TYR A 411 6.05 -2.70 25.97
CA TYR A 411 4.94 -2.50 26.91
C TYR A 411 4.43 -1.06 26.88
N ASP A 412 5.32 -0.08 27.01
CA ASP A 412 4.98 1.35 27.02
C ASP A 412 4.33 1.79 25.69
N ASN A 413 4.73 1.20 24.56
CA ASN A 413 4.08 1.46 23.29
C ASN A 413 2.58 1.07 23.36
N PHE A 414 2.25 -0.13 23.84
CA PHE A 414 0.87 -0.59 23.95
C PHE A 414 0.03 0.15 24.99
N THR A 415 0.64 0.76 26.02
CA THR A 415 -0.11 1.58 26.98
C THR A 415 -0.77 2.79 26.35
N ASN A 416 -0.35 3.17 25.16
CA ASN A 416 -0.89 4.27 24.37
C ASN A 416 -1.99 3.87 23.39
N ASP A 417 -2.42 2.61 23.35
CA ASP A 417 -3.48 2.14 22.44
C ASP A 417 -4.80 2.90 22.62
N PHE A 418 -5.06 3.49 23.80
CA PHE A 418 -6.23 4.34 24.06
C PHE A 418 -6.29 5.62 23.22
N LEU A 419 -5.18 6.03 22.58
CA LEU A 419 -5.13 7.18 21.68
C LEU A 419 -5.80 6.89 20.34
N TYR A 420 -5.81 5.61 19.92
CA TYR A 420 -6.34 5.20 18.64
C TYR A 420 -7.83 4.85 18.74
N PRO A 421 -8.67 5.35 17.85
CA PRO A 421 -10.08 4.92 17.78
C PRO A 421 -10.24 3.43 17.51
N ASN A 422 -9.34 2.85 16.71
CA ASN A 422 -9.34 1.43 16.39
C ASN A 422 -7.91 0.87 16.30
N PRO A 423 -7.30 0.47 17.42
CA PRO A 423 -5.96 -0.10 17.42
C PRO A 423 -5.85 -1.46 16.71
N ASP A 424 -6.94 -2.23 16.61
CA ASP A 424 -6.95 -3.50 15.89
C ASP A 424 -6.82 -3.32 14.36
N ASN A 425 -7.03 -2.11 13.85
CA ASN A 425 -6.86 -1.78 12.42
C ASN A 425 -5.52 -1.05 12.13
N LEU A 426 -4.56 -1.08 13.03
CA LEU A 426 -3.20 -0.59 12.76
C LEU A 426 -2.41 -1.64 11.98
N LEU A 427 -1.64 -1.23 10.97
CA LEU A 427 -0.73 -2.13 10.27
C LEU A 427 0.58 -2.22 11.06
N VAL A 428 0.89 -3.41 11.56
CA VAL A 428 2.06 -3.68 12.41
C VAL A 428 3.15 -4.44 11.66
N PHE A 429 4.39 -4.04 11.82
CA PHE A 429 5.51 -4.61 11.09
C PHE A 429 6.83 -4.47 11.85
N VAL A 430 7.82 -5.30 11.51
CA VAL A 430 9.19 -5.20 12.03
C VAL A 430 10.14 -4.57 11.01
N GLU A 431 9.83 -4.69 9.74
CA GLU A 431 10.58 -4.12 8.62
C GLU A 431 9.65 -3.91 7.42
N ASN A 432 10.04 -3.03 6.51
CA ASN A 432 9.43 -2.84 5.21
C ASN A 432 10.47 -2.47 4.14
N HIS A 433 10.03 -2.08 2.96
CA HIS A 433 10.90 -1.73 1.83
C HIS A 433 11.68 -0.40 1.99
N ASP A 434 11.42 0.36 3.06
CA ASP A 434 12.07 1.64 3.37
C ASP A 434 12.93 1.60 4.64
N THR A 435 12.79 0.56 5.44
CA THR A 435 13.55 0.38 6.69
C THR A 435 14.67 -0.64 6.55
N GLY A 436 15.63 -0.65 7.47
CA GLY A 436 16.64 -1.68 7.54
C GLY A 436 16.04 -3.07 7.76
N ARG A 437 16.62 -4.11 7.16
CA ARG A 437 16.16 -5.49 7.36
C ARG A 437 16.36 -5.91 8.81
N PHE A 438 15.33 -6.53 9.39
CA PHE A 438 15.36 -7.05 10.76
C PHE A 438 16.54 -8.03 10.96
N ASN A 439 16.74 -8.92 10.02
CA ASN A 439 17.81 -9.92 10.08
C ASN A 439 19.22 -9.30 10.02
N GLU A 440 19.40 -8.11 9.41
CA GLU A 440 20.66 -7.36 9.47
C GLU A 440 20.89 -6.77 10.87
N ILE A 441 19.88 -6.11 11.45
CA ILE A 441 19.92 -5.50 12.80
C ILE A 441 20.26 -6.56 13.86
N TYR A 442 19.70 -7.73 13.72
CA TYR A 442 19.83 -8.84 14.68
C TYR A 442 20.80 -9.94 14.21
N LYS A 443 21.58 -9.70 13.13
CA LYS A 443 22.65 -10.56 12.63
C LYS A 443 22.21 -12.02 12.41
N ASN A 444 21.06 -12.18 11.77
CA ASN A 444 20.44 -13.48 11.48
C ASN A 444 20.21 -14.36 12.73
N ASP A 445 20.06 -13.76 13.91
CA ASP A 445 19.73 -14.51 15.13
C ASP A 445 18.29 -15.02 15.06
N PHE A 446 18.14 -16.29 14.77
CA PHE A 446 16.83 -16.93 14.61
C PHE A 446 15.94 -16.84 15.86
N LYS A 447 16.52 -16.87 17.07
CA LYS A 447 15.75 -16.76 18.31
C LYS A 447 15.11 -15.36 18.43
N LYS A 448 15.85 -14.32 18.06
CA LYS A 448 15.34 -12.95 18.05
C LYS A 448 14.27 -12.76 16.98
N TYR A 449 14.46 -13.37 15.80
CA TYR A 449 13.44 -13.42 14.76
C TYR A 449 12.15 -14.10 15.27
N GLN A 450 12.28 -15.24 15.97
CA GLN A 450 11.11 -15.92 16.56
C GLN A 450 10.35 -15.02 17.56
N MET A 451 11.05 -14.30 18.42
CA MET A 451 10.42 -13.37 19.38
C MET A 451 9.67 -12.24 18.67
N ALA A 452 10.28 -11.63 17.66
CA ALA A 452 9.69 -10.53 16.90
C ALA A 452 8.44 -10.98 16.11
N MET A 453 8.55 -12.09 15.39
CA MET A 453 7.42 -12.63 14.62
C MET A 453 6.30 -13.10 15.55
N THR A 454 6.62 -13.71 16.68
CA THR A 454 5.61 -14.05 17.71
C THR A 454 4.88 -12.80 18.18
N LEU A 455 5.61 -11.72 18.47
CA LEU A 455 5.03 -10.46 18.92
C LEU A 455 4.01 -9.95 17.89
N ILE A 456 4.45 -9.67 16.64
CA ILE A 456 3.54 -9.09 15.63
C ILE A 456 2.40 -10.02 15.21
N ALA A 457 2.57 -11.33 15.33
CA ALA A 457 1.52 -12.30 15.02
C ALA A 457 0.44 -12.41 16.10
N THR A 458 0.70 -11.97 17.33
CA THR A 458 -0.19 -12.24 18.47
C THR A 458 -0.73 -10.99 19.16
N ILE A 459 -0.18 -9.82 18.88
CA ILE A 459 -0.73 -8.54 19.36
C ILE A 459 -1.91 -8.08 18.51
N ARG A 460 -2.46 -6.91 18.86
CA ARG A 460 -3.48 -6.20 18.07
C ARG A 460 -2.91 -5.74 16.73
N GLY A 461 -3.76 -5.54 15.74
CA GLY A 461 -3.40 -5.00 14.43
C GLY A 461 -3.28 -6.04 13.33
N ILE A 462 -2.89 -5.57 12.16
CA ILE A 462 -2.76 -6.33 10.93
C ILE A 462 -1.27 -6.54 10.66
N PRO A 463 -0.72 -7.75 10.84
CA PRO A 463 0.70 -7.99 10.62
C PRO A 463 1.07 -7.90 9.14
N GLN A 464 2.16 -7.20 8.84
CA GLN A 464 2.80 -7.13 7.54
C GLN A 464 4.16 -7.81 7.59
N LEU A 465 4.40 -8.70 6.65
CA LEU A 465 5.70 -9.33 6.38
C LEU A 465 6.30 -8.71 5.12
N TYR A 466 7.58 -8.42 5.14
CA TYR A 466 8.32 -8.00 3.96
C TYR A 466 8.98 -9.21 3.30
N TYR A 467 8.86 -9.34 1.97
CA TYR A 467 9.38 -10.51 1.26
C TYR A 467 10.83 -10.84 1.63
N GLY A 468 11.09 -12.12 1.84
CA GLY A 468 12.39 -12.61 2.23
C GLY A 468 12.70 -12.58 3.73
N SER A 469 11.88 -11.92 4.58
CA SER A 469 12.01 -12.01 6.04
C SER A 469 11.89 -13.46 6.49
N GLU A 470 10.96 -14.19 5.90
CA GLU A 470 10.62 -15.59 6.18
C GLU A 470 11.68 -16.60 5.73
N ILE A 471 12.71 -16.16 5.06
CA ILE A 471 13.88 -16.97 4.67
C ILE A 471 15.21 -16.39 5.16
N GLY A 472 15.14 -15.42 6.08
CA GLY A 472 16.33 -14.82 6.69
C GLY A 472 17.10 -13.83 5.82
N MET A 473 16.47 -13.21 4.80
CA MET A 473 17.15 -12.16 4.02
C MET A 473 17.54 -10.98 4.89
N ASN A 474 18.72 -10.43 4.62
CA ASN A 474 19.25 -9.24 5.28
C ASN A 474 19.51 -8.09 4.32
N GLY A 475 19.70 -6.89 4.87
CA GLY A 475 20.02 -5.68 4.11
C GLY A 475 20.18 -4.48 5.03
N ASP A 476 21.23 -3.72 4.75
CA ASP A 476 21.62 -2.53 5.52
C ASP A 476 21.12 -1.25 4.82
N LYS A 477 20.16 -0.57 5.43
CA LYS A 477 19.66 0.73 4.92
C LYS A 477 20.76 1.78 4.80
N GLY A 478 21.81 1.69 5.61
CA GLY A 478 22.97 2.57 5.53
C GLY A 478 23.75 2.45 4.22
N LYS A 479 23.60 1.33 3.49
CA LYS A 479 24.16 1.11 2.15
C LYS A 479 23.20 1.55 1.04
N GLY A 480 22.04 2.06 1.37
CA GLY A 480 21.03 2.51 0.42
C GLY A 480 19.89 1.50 0.19
N ASP A 481 18.88 1.94 -0.55
CA ASP A 481 17.65 1.17 -0.79
C ASP A 481 17.88 -0.14 -1.54
N ALA A 482 18.83 -0.17 -2.45
CA ALA A 482 19.17 -1.38 -3.20
C ALA A 482 19.59 -2.55 -2.29
N ASP A 483 20.25 -2.27 -1.16
CA ASP A 483 20.71 -3.31 -0.26
C ASP A 483 19.57 -3.93 0.58
N ILE A 484 18.51 -3.17 0.86
CA ILE A 484 17.32 -3.70 1.55
C ILE A 484 16.27 -4.28 0.58
N ARG A 485 16.42 -4.04 -0.73
CA ARG A 485 15.52 -4.44 -1.82
C ARG A 485 16.16 -5.45 -2.77
N LYS A 486 16.91 -6.43 -2.22
CA LYS A 486 17.60 -7.49 -2.98
C LYS A 486 16.61 -8.45 -3.64
N ASP A 487 17.06 -9.11 -4.70
CA ASP A 487 16.30 -10.17 -5.37
C ASP A 487 15.93 -11.31 -4.42
N PHE A 488 14.72 -11.83 -4.56
CA PHE A 488 14.32 -13.05 -3.90
C PHE A 488 15.03 -14.26 -4.55
N PRO A 489 15.70 -15.12 -3.78
CA PRO A 489 16.48 -16.23 -4.33
C PRO A 489 15.60 -17.25 -5.06
N GLY A 490 15.86 -17.48 -6.34
CA GLY A 490 15.12 -18.39 -7.20
C GLY A 490 14.06 -17.69 -8.07
N GLY A 491 14.00 -16.37 -8.02
CA GLY A 491 13.10 -15.57 -8.86
C GLY A 491 13.50 -15.53 -10.33
N TRP A 492 14.74 -15.86 -10.67
CA TRP A 492 15.24 -15.82 -12.04
C TRP A 492 15.80 -17.17 -12.49
N LYS A 493 15.63 -17.46 -13.77
CA LYS A 493 16.25 -18.63 -14.38
C LYS A 493 17.77 -18.56 -14.23
N GLY A 494 18.36 -19.60 -13.62
CA GLY A 494 19.81 -19.68 -13.40
C GLY A 494 20.27 -19.23 -12.02
N ASP A 495 19.39 -18.82 -11.14
CA ASP A 495 19.73 -18.60 -9.74
C ASP A 495 20.27 -19.87 -9.10
N SER A 496 21.25 -19.71 -8.21
CA SER A 496 21.99 -20.82 -7.60
C SER A 496 21.12 -21.67 -6.65
N ASN A 497 20.09 -21.08 -6.05
CA ASN A 497 19.09 -21.77 -5.24
C ASN A 497 17.69 -21.20 -5.52
N ASN A 498 16.67 -21.97 -5.19
CA ASN A 498 15.28 -21.57 -5.36
C ASN A 498 14.55 -21.63 -4.02
N ALA A 499 14.43 -20.49 -3.34
CA ALA A 499 13.79 -20.40 -2.04
C ALA A 499 12.27 -20.53 -2.08
N PHE A 500 11.63 -20.47 -3.24
CA PHE A 500 10.20 -20.76 -3.39
C PHE A 500 9.86 -22.23 -3.13
N THR A 501 10.82 -23.14 -3.25
CA THR A 501 10.58 -24.58 -3.07
C THR A 501 11.32 -25.12 -1.86
N LYS A 502 10.73 -26.11 -1.19
CA LYS A 502 11.36 -26.79 -0.06
C LYS A 502 12.72 -27.41 -0.41
N GLN A 503 12.83 -27.98 -1.60
CA GLN A 503 14.05 -28.62 -2.08
C GLN A 503 15.16 -27.62 -2.43
N GLY A 504 14.78 -26.40 -2.81
CA GLY A 504 15.72 -25.35 -3.19
C GLY A 504 16.14 -24.45 -2.04
N ARG A 505 15.43 -24.46 -0.90
CA ARG A 505 15.83 -23.72 0.30
C ARG A 505 17.09 -24.33 0.94
N THR A 506 17.99 -23.48 1.40
CA THR A 506 19.03 -23.92 2.33
C THR A 506 18.42 -24.36 3.67
N ALA A 507 19.17 -25.10 4.48
CA ALA A 507 18.68 -25.52 5.80
C ALA A 507 18.30 -24.33 6.70
N GLU A 508 19.05 -23.22 6.60
CA GLU A 508 18.75 -22.00 7.35
C GLU A 508 17.48 -21.32 6.82
N GLN A 509 17.32 -21.14 5.52
CA GLN A 509 16.10 -20.61 4.90
C GLN A 509 14.87 -21.46 5.26
N GLN A 510 15.00 -22.79 5.23
CA GLN A 510 13.90 -23.69 5.59
C GLN A 510 13.48 -23.54 7.05
N LYS A 511 14.42 -23.34 7.95
CA LYS A 511 14.17 -23.15 9.38
C LYS A 511 13.36 -21.87 9.65
N PHE A 512 13.70 -20.75 8.99
CA PHE A 512 12.94 -19.50 9.07
C PHE A 512 11.55 -19.67 8.48
N PHE A 513 11.45 -20.28 7.31
CA PHE A 513 10.18 -20.50 6.62
C PHE A 513 9.23 -21.40 7.42
N ASP A 514 9.70 -22.54 7.92
CA ASP A 514 8.88 -23.49 8.70
C ASP A 514 8.29 -22.83 9.95
N PHE A 515 9.08 -22.03 10.63
CA PHE A 515 8.61 -21.29 11.79
C PHE A 515 7.53 -20.28 11.40
N SER A 516 7.79 -19.43 10.39
CA SER A 516 6.88 -18.38 9.95
C SER A 516 5.57 -18.97 9.41
N SER A 517 5.66 -19.97 8.55
CA SER A 517 4.50 -20.66 7.99
C SER A 517 3.61 -21.27 9.09
N LYS A 518 4.22 -21.95 10.05
CA LYS A 518 3.47 -22.54 11.17
C LYS A 518 2.77 -21.50 12.03
N LEU A 519 3.47 -20.40 12.33
CA LEU A 519 2.96 -19.31 13.15
C LEU A 519 1.78 -18.59 12.47
N PHE A 520 1.95 -18.17 11.22
CA PHE A 520 0.93 -17.41 10.51
C PHE A 520 -0.25 -18.27 10.04
N THR A 521 -0.02 -19.55 9.73
CA THR A 521 -1.12 -20.51 9.48
C THR A 521 -1.95 -20.73 10.73
N TRP A 522 -1.33 -20.86 11.91
CA TRP A 522 -2.06 -20.93 13.19
C TRP A 522 -2.87 -19.66 13.43
N ARG A 523 -2.25 -18.47 13.28
CA ARG A 523 -2.92 -17.18 13.48
C ARG A 523 -4.18 -17.06 12.64
N LYS A 524 -4.14 -17.47 11.36
CA LYS A 524 -5.27 -17.39 10.43
C LYS A 524 -6.56 -18.01 10.97
N SER A 525 -6.48 -19.00 11.85
CA SER A 525 -7.63 -19.72 12.44
C SER A 525 -8.06 -19.19 13.81
N LYS A 526 -7.53 -18.04 14.29
CA LYS A 526 -7.62 -17.61 15.68
C LYS A 526 -8.34 -16.27 15.85
N ASP A 527 -9.67 -16.32 15.94
CA ASP A 527 -10.50 -15.15 16.21
C ASP A 527 -10.07 -14.39 17.47
N VAL A 528 -9.60 -15.11 18.49
CA VAL A 528 -9.08 -14.54 19.73
C VAL A 528 -7.87 -13.64 19.51
N ILE A 529 -7.07 -13.90 18.48
CA ILE A 529 -5.96 -13.04 18.09
C ILE A 529 -6.45 -11.86 17.26
N HIS A 530 -7.42 -12.08 16.38
CA HIS A 530 -7.90 -11.06 15.44
C HIS A 530 -8.64 -9.92 16.15
N SER A 531 -9.52 -10.26 17.12
CA SER A 531 -10.43 -9.30 17.76
C SER A 531 -10.59 -9.49 19.26
N GLY A 532 -9.81 -10.37 19.88
CA GLY A 532 -9.87 -10.62 21.32
C GLY A 532 -9.37 -9.44 22.15
N LYS A 533 -9.80 -9.38 23.39
CA LYS A 533 -9.30 -8.42 24.38
C LYS A 533 -7.86 -8.75 24.76
N THR A 534 -7.15 -7.75 25.24
CA THR A 534 -5.77 -7.89 25.74
C THR A 534 -5.72 -7.58 27.24
N THR A 535 -5.03 -8.42 28.00
CA THR A 535 -4.47 -8.07 29.30
C THR A 535 -2.96 -8.24 29.21
N HIS A 536 -2.19 -7.24 29.57
CA HIS A 536 -0.74 -7.32 29.56
C HIS A 536 -0.15 -6.93 30.91
N TYR A 537 0.96 -7.56 31.25
CA TYR A 537 1.64 -7.37 32.52
C TYR A 537 2.90 -6.58 32.32
N ILE A 538 3.22 -5.68 33.24
CA ILE A 538 4.48 -4.94 33.25
C ILE A 538 5.64 -5.95 33.14
N PRO A 539 6.58 -5.80 32.21
CA PRO A 539 7.71 -6.69 32.10
C PRO A 539 8.54 -6.75 33.40
N GLU A 540 8.82 -7.96 33.86
CA GLU A 540 9.72 -8.20 34.99
C GLU A 540 10.91 -8.99 34.52
N ASN A 541 12.12 -8.63 34.93
CA ASN A 541 13.35 -9.28 34.51
C ASN A 541 13.43 -9.47 32.99
N ASN A 542 13.06 -8.44 32.22
CA ASN A 542 13.04 -8.46 30.74
C ASN A 542 12.15 -9.56 30.13
N VAL A 543 11.17 -10.06 30.89
CA VAL A 543 10.14 -10.99 30.39
C VAL A 543 8.82 -10.27 30.27
N TYR A 544 8.24 -10.31 29.09
CA TYR A 544 6.94 -9.70 28.80
C TYR A 544 5.87 -10.77 28.66
N VAL A 545 4.76 -10.61 29.39
CA VAL A 545 3.62 -11.53 29.39
C VAL A 545 2.36 -10.75 29.07
N TYR A 546 1.58 -11.29 28.15
CA TYR A 546 0.26 -10.79 27.81
C TYR A 546 -0.68 -11.91 27.42
N PHE A 547 -1.98 -11.60 27.47
CA PHE A 547 -3.06 -12.51 27.13
C PHE A 547 -3.92 -11.89 26.05
N ARG A 548 -4.31 -12.72 25.08
CA ARG A 548 -5.41 -12.44 24.17
C ARG A 548 -6.56 -13.36 24.55
N TYR A 549 -7.77 -12.82 24.74
CA TYR A 549 -8.89 -13.63 25.18
C TYR A 549 -10.22 -13.12 24.64
N ASN A 550 -11.15 -14.02 24.48
CA ASN A 550 -12.56 -13.79 24.19
C ASN A 550 -13.42 -14.79 25.01
N GLU A 551 -14.70 -14.89 24.72
CA GLU A 551 -15.61 -15.80 25.45
C GLU A 551 -15.29 -17.30 25.26
N LYS A 552 -14.54 -17.66 24.20
CA LYS A 552 -14.28 -19.05 23.79
C LYS A 552 -12.86 -19.52 24.09
N GLU A 553 -11.89 -18.63 23.96
CA GLU A 553 -10.48 -18.98 23.97
C GLU A 553 -9.65 -17.94 24.76
N THR A 554 -8.58 -18.44 25.37
CA THR A 554 -7.54 -17.59 25.99
C THR A 554 -6.18 -18.09 25.51
N VAL A 555 -5.38 -17.17 25.01
CA VAL A 555 -4.00 -17.39 24.60
C VAL A 555 -3.08 -16.57 25.46
N MET A 556 -2.12 -17.22 26.12
CA MET A 556 -1.04 -16.58 26.87
C MET A 556 0.20 -16.52 26.00
N VAL A 557 0.82 -15.35 25.91
CA VAL A 557 2.08 -15.14 25.21
C VAL A 557 3.14 -14.70 26.21
N VAL A 558 4.30 -15.34 26.14
CA VAL A 558 5.44 -15.03 27.00
C VAL A 558 6.66 -14.81 26.12
N ILE A 559 7.33 -13.68 26.27
CA ILE A 559 8.57 -13.35 25.55
C ILE A 559 9.69 -13.13 26.59
N ASN A 560 10.68 -14.01 26.58
CA ASN A 560 11.88 -13.87 27.41
C ASN A 560 13.03 -13.25 26.61
N ASN A 561 13.30 -11.98 26.86
CA ASN A 561 14.39 -11.26 26.18
C ASN A 561 15.73 -11.36 26.92
N ASN A 562 15.86 -12.20 27.96
CA ASN A 562 17.15 -12.49 28.57
C ASN A 562 17.92 -13.54 27.78
N SER A 563 19.24 -13.57 27.92
CA SER A 563 20.08 -14.66 27.42
C SER A 563 19.86 -15.96 28.20
N GLU A 564 19.50 -15.85 29.47
CA GLU A 564 19.32 -16.95 30.39
C GLU A 564 17.84 -17.35 30.52
N LYS A 565 17.62 -18.61 30.84
CA LYS A 565 16.33 -19.17 31.23
C LYS A 565 15.72 -18.40 32.41
N GLN A 566 14.39 -18.19 32.36
CA GLN A 566 13.63 -17.57 33.42
C GLN A 566 12.55 -18.51 33.96
N ILE A 567 12.18 -18.33 35.22
CA ILE A 567 11.10 -19.04 35.89
C ILE A 567 10.03 -18.02 36.27
N LEU A 568 8.85 -18.18 35.73
CA LEU A 568 7.71 -17.31 35.97
C LEU A 568 6.78 -17.92 37.02
N LYS A 569 6.55 -17.22 38.10
CA LYS A 569 5.55 -17.59 39.10
C LYS A 569 4.13 -17.33 38.56
N THR A 570 3.35 -18.36 38.35
CA THR A 570 2.03 -18.28 37.72
C THR A 570 1.00 -17.54 38.56
N ASN A 571 1.20 -17.49 39.90
CA ASN A 571 0.30 -16.75 40.79
C ASN A 571 0.15 -15.26 40.42
N ARG A 572 1.16 -14.67 39.79
CA ARG A 572 1.10 -13.30 39.26
C ARG A 572 0.00 -13.13 38.19
N PHE A 573 -0.26 -14.17 37.43
CA PHE A 573 -1.18 -14.18 36.30
C PHE A 573 -2.55 -14.75 36.63
N LYS A 574 -2.86 -14.95 37.91
CA LYS A 574 -4.08 -15.59 38.40
C LYS A 574 -5.36 -14.98 37.83
N GLU A 575 -5.38 -13.69 37.59
CA GLU A 575 -6.50 -12.99 36.96
C GLU A 575 -6.91 -13.64 35.62
N ASN A 576 -5.95 -14.07 34.80
CA ASN A 576 -6.19 -14.64 33.48
C ASN A 576 -6.15 -16.17 33.44
N ILE A 577 -5.48 -16.83 34.42
CA ILE A 577 -5.24 -18.29 34.34
C ILE A 577 -6.01 -19.12 35.38
N GLN A 578 -6.68 -18.52 36.35
CA GLN A 578 -7.30 -19.25 37.49
C GLN A 578 -8.26 -20.38 37.09
N ASN A 579 -8.84 -20.32 35.88
CA ASN A 579 -9.77 -21.32 35.36
C ASN A 579 -9.08 -22.38 34.48
N PHE A 580 -7.75 -22.34 34.35
CA PHE A 580 -6.97 -23.22 33.48
C PHE A 580 -5.90 -23.95 34.29
N LYS A 581 -5.63 -25.21 33.92
CA LYS A 581 -4.60 -26.03 34.55
C LYS A 581 -3.35 -26.16 33.70
N SER A 582 -3.50 -26.01 32.39
CA SER A 582 -2.42 -26.17 31.43
C SER A 582 -2.61 -25.28 30.20
N GLY A 583 -1.56 -25.13 29.43
CA GLY A 583 -1.58 -24.55 28.11
C GLY A 583 -0.92 -25.46 27.09
N LYS A 584 -1.44 -25.54 25.88
CA LYS A 584 -0.78 -26.21 24.76
C LYS A 584 0.08 -25.21 24.01
N GLU A 585 1.39 -25.46 23.97
CA GLU A 585 2.32 -24.62 23.21
C GLU A 585 2.09 -24.83 21.69
N VAL A 586 1.86 -23.73 20.98
CA VAL A 586 1.38 -23.73 19.58
C VAL A 586 2.39 -24.33 18.61
N LEU A 587 3.68 -24.01 18.79
CA LEU A 587 4.73 -24.39 17.83
C LEU A 587 5.25 -25.81 18.06
N SER A 588 5.38 -26.24 19.30
CA SER A 588 5.87 -27.57 19.64
C SER A 588 4.75 -28.59 19.88
N GLY A 589 3.56 -28.14 20.22
CA GLY A 589 2.42 -28.97 20.66
C GLY A 589 2.55 -29.50 22.09
N LYS A 590 3.59 -29.13 22.83
CA LYS A 590 3.82 -29.56 24.22
C LYS A 590 2.77 -28.97 25.15
N ILE A 591 2.42 -29.74 26.19
CA ILE A 591 1.57 -29.26 27.26
C ILE A 591 2.45 -28.65 28.35
N VAL A 592 2.10 -27.44 28.77
CA VAL A 592 2.77 -26.68 29.84
C VAL A 592 1.81 -26.62 31.02
N ASP A 593 2.25 -27.04 32.20
CA ASP A 593 1.51 -26.93 33.46
C ASP A 593 1.51 -25.46 33.95
N LEU A 594 0.36 -24.99 34.39
CA LEU A 594 0.18 -23.62 34.88
C LEU A 594 0.07 -23.52 36.42
N ASN A 595 0.17 -24.63 37.14
CA ASN A 595 -0.18 -24.66 38.57
C ASN A 595 0.78 -23.83 39.45
N ASN A 596 2.07 -23.77 39.18
CA ASN A 596 3.05 -23.09 40.04
C ASN A 596 4.02 -22.21 39.27
N GLU A 597 4.70 -22.75 38.30
CA GLU A 597 5.82 -22.10 37.59
C GLU A 597 5.79 -22.47 36.11
N ILE A 598 6.22 -21.54 35.27
CA ILE A 598 6.48 -21.77 33.85
C ILE A 598 7.96 -21.47 33.61
N GLU A 599 8.66 -22.44 33.08
CA GLU A 599 10.03 -22.25 32.61
C GLU A 599 10.03 -21.76 31.16
N ILE A 600 10.82 -20.73 30.89
CA ILE A 600 11.02 -20.21 29.53
C ILE A 600 12.51 -20.04 29.25
N GLU A 601 12.98 -20.63 28.16
CA GLU A 601 14.36 -20.57 27.71
C GLU A 601 14.81 -19.14 27.39
N GLY A 602 16.11 -18.91 27.40
CA GLY A 602 16.69 -17.62 27.03
C GLY A 602 16.47 -17.28 25.56
N LYS A 603 16.20 -16.01 25.25
CA LYS A 603 15.85 -15.53 23.90
C LYS A 603 14.83 -16.43 23.24
N SER A 604 13.65 -16.49 23.82
CA SER A 604 12.56 -17.33 23.30
C SER A 604 11.18 -16.72 23.55
N ALA A 605 10.20 -17.25 22.86
CA ALA A 605 8.80 -16.93 23.04
C ALA A 605 7.96 -18.22 23.18
N LEU A 606 6.90 -18.16 23.98
CA LEU A 606 5.87 -19.21 24.10
C LEU A 606 4.52 -18.63 23.73
N ILE A 607 3.73 -19.41 23.00
CA ILE A 607 2.32 -19.13 22.71
C ILE A 607 1.52 -20.29 23.26
N LEU A 608 0.75 -20.08 24.32
CA LEU A 608 0.01 -21.13 25.01
C LEU A 608 -1.49 -20.96 24.79
N GLU A 609 -2.13 -21.91 24.12
CA GLU A 609 -3.59 -22.05 24.13
C GLU A 609 -4.00 -22.65 25.47
N LEU A 610 -4.68 -21.89 26.31
CA LEU A 610 -5.05 -22.32 27.68
C LEU A 610 -6.20 -23.32 27.66
N LYS A 611 -6.13 -24.30 28.59
CA LYS A 611 -7.11 -25.38 28.72
C LYS A 611 -7.44 -25.70 30.17
#